data_be50ae64cd55566bae109e75644829b0
#
_entry.id   be50ae64cd55566bae109e75644829b0
#
_cell.length_a   1.000
_cell.length_b   1.000
_cell.length_c   1.000
_cell.angle_alpha   90.00
_cell.angle_beta   90.00
_cell.angle_gamma   90.00
#
_symmetry.space_group_name_H-M   'P 1'
#
loop_
_entity.id
_entity.type
_entity.pdbx_description
1 polymer ?
#
loop_
_entity_poly.entity_id
_entity_poly.type
_entity_poly.pdbx_seq_one_letter_code
_entity_poly.pdbx_strand_id
1 'polypeptide(L)'
;MKRWFKMLTGSLAVVLFITFSCAAFAAAPVKLRTAWLDEHEAFLVWYAKEKGWDKEEGLDIEMLLFSSGMAQLNALPAGEWVLAGTGAVPGMMGALRYGTYTIAVTNDDIIELLGNSDVIKRTLERDTALT
;
A
#
# COMPACT_ATOMS: atom_id res chain seq x y z
N MET A 1 18.38 45.06 38.23
CA MET A 1 17.10 44.82 37.49
C MET A 1 17.26 44.83 35.97
N LYS A 2 17.91 45.78 35.32
CA LYS A 2 18.03 45.85 33.84
C LYS A 2 18.75 44.67 33.16
N ARG A 3 19.71 44.02 33.83
CA ARG A 3 20.48 42.89 33.22
C ARG A 3 19.70 41.59 33.21
N TRP A 4 18.85 41.34 34.17
CA TRP A 4 18.00 40.15 34.24
C TRP A 4 16.89 40.18 33.20
N PHE A 5 16.35 41.38 32.93
CA PHE A 5 15.32 41.57 31.91
C PHE A 5 15.85 41.29 30.49
N LYS A 6 17.13 41.63 30.20
CA LYS A 6 17.77 41.32 28.93
C LYS A 6 18.07 39.83 28.74
N MET A 7 18.33 39.09 29.81
CA MET A 7 18.52 37.64 29.73
C MET A 7 17.18 36.91 29.50
N LEU A 8 16.10 37.36 30.15
CA LEU A 8 14.78 36.77 29.97
C LEU A 8 14.24 36.97 28.54
N THR A 9 14.42 38.15 27.94
CA THR A 9 13.99 38.43 26.58
C THR A 9 14.81 37.67 25.54
N GLY A 10 16.10 37.45 25.77
CA GLY A 10 16.95 36.63 24.90
C GLY A 10 16.57 35.17 24.91
N SER A 11 16.27 34.61 26.09
CA SER A 11 15.85 33.21 26.22
C SER A 11 14.48 32.93 25.60
N LEU A 12 13.53 33.86 25.74
CA LEU A 12 12.20 33.74 25.15
C LEU A 12 12.27 33.77 23.61
N ALA A 13 13.13 34.63 23.03
CA ALA A 13 13.30 34.71 21.59
C ALA A 13 13.93 33.43 21.00
N VAL A 14 14.86 32.79 21.70
CA VAL A 14 15.49 31.52 21.26
C VAL A 14 14.48 30.38 21.30
N VAL A 15 13.63 30.31 22.34
CA VAL A 15 12.56 29.29 22.42
C VAL A 15 11.52 29.48 21.31
N LEU A 16 11.15 30.71 20.99
CA LEU A 16 10.21 31.00 19.90
C LEU A 16 10.81 30.65 18.53
N PHE A 17 12.10 30.80 18.34
CA PHE A 17 12.78 30.45 17.08
C PHE A 17 12.87 28.93 16.88
N ILE A 18 13.08 28.18 17.96
CA ILE A 18 13.15 26.71 17.90
C ILE A 18 11.77 26.10 17.60
N THR A 19 10.69 26.67 18.12
CA THR A 19 9.34 26.20 17.85
C THR A 19 8.87 26.52 16.42
N PHE A 20 9.41 27.57 15.79
CA PHE A 20 9.06 27.92 14.40
C PHE A 20 9.80 27.06 13.37
N SER A 21 10.94 26.45 13.73
CA SER A 21 11.75 25.62 12.83
C SER A 21 11.17 24.20 12.64
N CYS A 22 10.18 23.80 13.41
CA CYS A 22 9.48 22.51 13.30
C CYS A 22 8.19 22.53 12.46
N ALA A 23 7.95 23.61 11.71
CA ALA A 23 7.01 23.53 10.59
C ALA A 23 7.67 22.68 9.50
N ALA A 24 7.68 21.35 9.70
CA ALA A 24 8.02 20.41 8.67
C ALA A 24 7.17 20.78 7.45
N PHE A 25 7.81 21.10 6.34
CA PHE A 25 7.15 21.18 5.05
C PHE A 25 6.52 19.80 4.82
N ALA A 26 5.26 19.66 5.20
CA ALA A 26 4.48 18.51 4.80
C ALA A 26 4.41 18.58 3.28
N ALA A 27 5.21 17.79 2.60
CA ALA A 27 5.12 17.64 1.16
C ALA A 27 3.67 17.26 0.83
N ALA A 28 3.13 17.82 -0.25
CA ALA A 28 1.79 17.45 -0.70
C ALA A 28 1.74 15.92 -0.89
N PRO A 29 0.66 15.26 -0.47
CA PRO A 29 0.54 13.81 -0.62
C PRO A 29 0.72 13.39 -2.08
N VAL A 30 1.46 12.30 -2.30
CA VAL A 30 1.64 11.73 -3.62
C VAL A 30 0.36 11.01 -4.01
N LYS A 31 -0.29 11.46 -5.10
CA LYS A 31 -1.47 10.78 -5.65
C LYS A 31 -1.05 9.48 -6.31
N LEU A 32 -1.66 8.38 -5.86
CA LEU A 32 -1.38 7.05 -6.35
C LEU A 32 -2.68 6.39 -6.82
N ARG A 33 -2.84 6.23 -8.13
CA ARG A 33 -3.96 5.49 -8.71
C ARG A 33 -3.67 4.00 -8.65
N THR A 34 -4.53 3.27 -7.97
CA THR A 34 -4.36 1.85 -7.71
C THR A 34 -5.56 1.05 -8.23
N ALA A 35 -5.31 -0.14 -8.72
CA ALA A 35 -6.33 -1.02 -9.28
C ALA A 35 -6.53 -2.26 -8.40
N TRP A 36 -7.77 -2.55 -8.07
CA TRP A 36 -8.16 -3.66 -7.19
C TRP A 36 -9.31 -4.43 -7.81
N LEU A 37 -9.39 -5.71 -7.49
CA LEU A 37 -10.58 -6.48 -7.80
C LEU A 37 -11.71 -6.07 -6.84
N ASP A 38 -12.95 -6.07 -7.32
CA ASP A 38 -14.14 -5.80 -6.51
C ASP A 38 -14.48 -7.04 -5.65
N GLU A 39 -13.52 -7.42 -4.82
CA GLU A 39 -13.52 -8.61 -3.98
C GLU A 39 -12.87 -8.29 -2.62
N HIS A 40 -12.70 -9.30 -1.78
CA HIS A 40 -12.12 -9.19 -0.44
C HIS A 40 -10.70 -8.58 -0.41
N GLU A 41 -9.93 -8.70 -1.49
CA GLU A 41 -8.58 -8.12 -1.61
C GLU A 41 -8.58 -6.59 -1.50
N ALA A 42 -9.61 -5.93 -2.04
CA ALA A 42 -9.74 -4.48 -1.97
C ALA A 42 -9.98 -3.99 -0.54
N PHE A 43 -10.50 -4.84 0.34
CA PHE A 43 -10.85 -4.48 1.71
C PHE A 43 -9.65 -3.95 2.50
N LEU A 44 -8.47 -4.54 2.36
CA LEU A 44 -7.28 -4.14 3.12
C LEU A 44 -6.90 -2.68 2.81
N VAL A 45 -6.90 -2.30 1.54
CA VAL A 45 -6.55 -0.95 1.12
C VAL A 45 -7.67 0.03 1.43
N TRP A 46 -8.91 -0.37 1.22
CA TRP A 46 -10.06 0.43 1.62
C TRP A 46 -10.01 0.74 3.13
N TYR A 47 -9.74 -0.26 3.97
CA TYR A 47 -9.64 -0.09 5.40
C TYR A 47 -8.48 0.82 5.80
N ALA A 48 -7.32 0.68 5.17
CA ALA A 48 -6.17 1.56 5.40
C ALA A 48 -6.51 3.03 5.07
N LYS A 49 -7.25 3.27 3.99
CA LYS A 49 -7.75 4.61 3.63
C LYS A 49 -8.75 5.16 4.65
N GLU A 50 -9.71 4.35 5.10
CA GLU A 50 -10.69 4.75 6.12
C GLU A 50 -10.01 5.11 7.45
N LYS A 51 -8.88 4.47 7.76
CA LYS A 51 -8.05 4.80 8.92
C LYS A 51 -7.12 5.98 8.72
N GLY A 52 -6.95 6.46 7.48
CA GLY A 52 -6.06 7.56 7.13
C GLY A 52 -4.57 7.17 7.10
N TRP A 53 -4.24 5.89 7.12
CA TRP A 53 -2.85 5.41 7.10
C TRP A 53 -2.13 5.78 5.81
N ASP A 54 -2.84 5.85 4.69
CA ASP A 54 -2.28 6.36 3.44
C ASP A 54 -1.77 7.81 3.59
N LYS A 55 -2.55 8.64 4.29
CA LYS A 55 -2.18 10.05 4.54
C LYS A 55 -1.01 10.19 5.50
N GLU A 56 -0.94 9.32 6.53
CA GLU A 56 0.18 9.27 7.46
C GLU A 56 1.51 8.96 6.73
N GLU A 57 1.44 8.13 5.69
CA GLU A 57 2.58 7.80 4.82
C GLU A 57 2.79 8.81 3.67
N GLY A 58 2.06 9.92 3.66
CA GLY A 58 2.18 10.95 2.63
C GLY A 58 1.62 10.52 1.27
N LEU A 59 0.69 9.56 1.24
CA LEU A 59 0.03 9.06 0.04
C LEU A 59 -1.41 9.57 -0.04
N ASP A 60 -1.92 9.67 -1.27
CA ASP A 60 -3.32 9.87 -1.59
C ASP A 60 -3.76 8.78 -2.55
N ILE A 61 -4.21 7.66 -2.00
CA ILE A 61 -4.57 6.47 -2.78
C ILE A 61 -5.94 6.65 -3.39
N GLU A 62 -6.02 6.62 -4.73
CA GLU A 62 -7.25 6.49 -5.50
C GLU A 62 -7.45 5.03 -5.88
N MET A 63 -8.56 4.43 -5.44
CA MET A 63 -8.87 3.02 -5.73
C MET A 63 -9.78 2.93 -6.95
N LEU A 64 -9.35 2.18 -7.96
CA LEU A 64 -10.14 1.79 -9.12
C LEU A 64 -10.52 0.33 -8.95
N LEU A 65 -11.81 0.03 -9.02
CA LEU A 65 -12.32 -1.33 -8.89
C LEU A 65 -12.57 -1.95 -10.27
N PHE A 66 -12.12 -3.17 -10.44
CA PHE A 66 -12.26 -3.95 -11.67
C PHE A 66 -12.97 -5.27 -11.39
N SER A 67 -13.77 -5.71 -12.34
CA SER A 67 -14.50 -6.97 -12.23
C SER A 67 -13.64 -8.22 -12.49
N SER A 68 -12.43 -8.06 -13.00
CA SER A 68 -11.49 -9.15 -13.23
C SER A 68 -10.05 -8.67 -13.39
N GLY A 69 -9.09 -9.53 -13.08
CA GLY A 69 -7.67 -9.23 -13.26
C GLY A 69 -7.29 -9.00 -14.74
N MET A 70 -8.01 -9.58 -15.69
CA MET A 70 -7.78 -9.30 -17.11
C MET A 70 -8.29 -7.91 -17.53
N ALA A 71 -9.42 -7.46 -16.99
CA ALA A 71 -9.91 -6.10 -17.20
C ALA A 71 -8.92 -5.07 -16.62
N GLN A 72 -8.42 -5.35 -15.43
CA GLN A 72 -7.38 -4.56 -14.76
C GLN A 72 -6.10 -4.49 -15.61
N LEU A 73 -5.62 -5.62 -16.13
CA LEU A 73 -4.41 -5.70 -16.95
C LEU A 73 -4.58 -4.96 -18.28
N ASN A 74 -5.76 -4.99 -18.89
CA ASN A 74 -6.05 -4.29 -20.13
C ASN A 74 -6.08 -2.75 -19.97
N ALA A 75 -6.32 -2.24 -18.77
CA ALA A 75 -6.27 -0.81 -18.44
C ALA A 75 -4.84 -0.28 -18.24
N LEU A 76 -3.86 -1.15 -18.01
CA LEU A 76 -2.47 -0.77 -17.76
C LEU A 76 -1.83 0.03 -18.91
N PRO A 77 -1.93 -0.35 -20.21
CA PRO A 77 -1.33 0.43 -21.29
C PRO A 77 -1.90 1.84 -21.43
N ALA A 78 -3.12 2.09 -20.95
CA ALA A 78 -3.72 3.41 -20.92
C ALA A 78 -3.20 4.28 -19.75
N GLY A 79 -2.37 3.72 -18.87
CA GLY A 79 -1.84 4.42 -17.71
C GLY A 79 -2.90 4.73 -16.65
N GLU A 80 -3.97 3.94 -16.60
CA GLU A 80 -5.06 4.20 -15.66
C GLU A 80 -4.66 3.95 -14.21
N TRP A 81 -3.67 3.10 -13.98
CA TRP A 81 -3.14 2.79 -12.65
C TRP A 81 -1.64 2.50 -12.69
N VAL A 82 -0.98 2.56 -11.55
CA VAL A 82 0.46 2.30 -11.39
C VAL A 82 0.76 1.17 -10.41
N LEU A 83 -0.18 0.85 -9.53
CA LEU A 83 -0.11 -0.24 -8.56
C LEU A 83 -1.41 -1.02 -8.63
N ALA A 84 -1.34 -2.34 -8.54
CA ALA A 84 -2.52 -3.18 -8.56
C ALA A 84 -2.40 -4.36 -7.59
N GLY A 85 -3.52 -4.71 -6.94
CA GLY A 85 -3.71 -6.02 -6.35
C GLY A 85 -4.42 -6.91 -7.36
N THR A 86 -3.88 -8.09 -7.61
CA THR A 86 -4.42 -9.02 -8.62
C THR A 86 -4.01 -10.46 -8.33
N GLY A 87 -4.74 -11.41 -8.86
CA GLY A 87 -4.39 -12.82 -8.75
C GLY A 87 -3.10 -13.20 -9.48
N ALA A 88 -2.58 -14.38 -9.19
CA ALA A 88 -1.28 -14.85 -9.71
C ALA A 88 -1.22 -14.88 -11.25
N VAL A 89 -2.28 -15.32 -11.93
CA VAL A 89 -2.29 -15.46 -13.39
C VAL A 89 -2.22 -14.09 -14.09
N PRO A 90 -3.08 -13.10 -13.79
CA PRO A 90 -2.95 -11.76 -14.34
C PRO A 90 -1.61 -11.10 -13.97
N GLY A 91 -1.10 -11.33 -12.77
CA GLY A 91 0.21 -10.84 -12.33
C GLY A 91 1.35 -11.37 -13.21
N MET A 92 1.39 -12.67 -13.46
CA MET A 92 2.37 -13.28 -14.38
C MET A 92 2.24 -12.75 -15.80
N MET A 93 1.01 -12.60 -16.30
CA MET A 93 0.78 -12.04 -17.63
C MET A 93 1.21 -10.57 -17.73
N GLY A 94 1.01 -9.80 -16.65
CA GLY A 94 1.52 -8.43 -16.54
C GLY A 94 3.03 -8.37 -16.64
N ALA A 95 3.72 -9.23 -15.92
CA ALA A 95 5.18 -9.32 -15.98
C ALA A 95 5.68 -9.69 -17.38
N LEU A 96 5.06 -10.67 -18.03
CA LEU A 96 5.47 -11.13 -19.34
C LEU A 96 5.17 -10.15 -20.49
N ARG A 97 4.02 -9.45 -20.42
CA ARG A 97 3.58 -8.57 -21.51
C ARG A 97 3.99 -7.12 -21.33
N TYR A 98 4.03 -6.64 -20.10
CA TYR A 98 4.17 -5.22 -19.78
C TYR A 98 5.35 -4.92 -18.85
N GLY A 99 6.10 -5.94 -18.43
CA GLY A 99 7.25 -5.77 -17.54
C GLY A 99 6.89 -5.30 -16.14
N THR A 100 5.70 -5.67 -15.64
CA THR A 100 5.32 -5.35 -14.26
C THR A 100 6.12 -6.18 -13.26
N TYR A 101 6.27 -5.66 -12.05
CA TYR A 101 6.98 -6.33 -10.96
C TYR A 101 6.04 -6.64 -9.82
N THR A 102 6.16 -7.84 -9.24
CA THR A 102 5.49 -8.16 -7.98
C THR A 102 6.33 -7.61 -6.83
N ILE A 103 5.75 -6.70 -6.05
CA ILE A 103 6.43 -6.06 -4.91
C ILE A 103 6.04 -6.69 -3.57
N ALA A 104 4.86 -7.30 -3.48
CA ALA A 104 4.39 -7.97 -2.28
C ALA A 104 3.36 -9.04 -2.63
N VAL A 105 3.22 -10.02 -1.75
CA VAL A 105 2.12 -10.99 -1.73
C VAL A 105 1.34 -10.73 -0.46
N THR A 106 0.09 -10.34 -0.60
CA THR A 106 -0.79 -9.95 0.52
C THR A 106 -1.67 -11.09 1.01
N ASN A 107 -1.87 -12.08 0.16
CA ASN A 107 -2.69 -13.24 0.45
C ASN A 107 -2.08 -14.47 -0.23
N ASP A 108 -2.15 -15.61 0.41
CA ASP A 108 -1.71 -16.88 -0.15
C ASP A 108 -2.92 -17.62 -0.74
N ASP A 109 -3.32 -17.22 -1.95
CA ASP A 109 -4.43 -17.83 -2.69
C ASP A 109 -4.10 -19.22 -3.26
N ILE A 110 -2.92 -19.76 -2.96
CA ILE A 110 -2.54 -21.13 -3.35
C ILE A 110 -3.59 -22.12 -2.86
N ILE A 111 -4.17 -21.87 -1.69
CA ILE A 111 -5.25 -22.69 -1.14
C ILE A 111 -6.52 -22.60 -2.00
N GLU A 112 -6.83 -21.45 -2.56
CA GLU A 112 -8.03 -21.25 -3.40
C GLU A 112 -7.82 -21.81 -4.82
N LEU A 113 -6.67 -21.58 -5.43
CA LEU A 113 -6.29 -22.14 -6.73
C LEU A 113 -6.18 -23.69 -6.68
N LEU A 114 -5.86 -24.23 -5.55
CA LEU A 114 -5.68 -25.65 -5.33
C LEU A 114 -6.78 -26.26 -4.43
N GLY A 115 -7.68 -25.44 -3.89
CA GLY A 115 -8.65 -25.80 -2.85
C GLY A 115 -9.59 -26.98 -3.15
N ASN A 116 -9.67 -27.38 -4.41
CA ASN A 116 -10.40 -28.56 -4.86
C ASN A 116 -9.51 -29.64 -5.48
N SER A 117 -8.18 -29.51 -5.42
CA SER A 117 -7.33 -30.51 -6.02
C SER A 117 -6.90 -31.56 -4.99
N ASP A 118 -7.02 -32.83 -5.35
CA ASP A 118 -6.50 -33.97 -4.57
C ASP A 118 -4.99 -33.88 -4.29
N VAL A 119 -4.31 -32.97 -5.00
CA VAL A 119 -2.86 -32.74 -4.83
C VAL A 119 -2.56 -32.07 -3.51
N ILE A 120 -3.38 -31.10 -3.05
CA ILE A 120 -3.17 -30.45 -1.75
C ILE A 120 -3.44 -31.41 -0.60
N LYS A 121 -4.54 -32.15 -0.68
CA LYS A 121 -4.83 -33.16 0.33
C LYS A 121 -3.65 -34.08 0.52
N ARG A 122 -3.07 -34.58 -0.59
CA ARG A 122 -1.88 -35.47 -0.55
C ARG A 122 -0.62 -34.79 -0.04
N THR A 123 -0.45 -33.47 -0.29
CA THR A 123 0.71 -32.72 0.19
C THR A 123 0.60 -32.46 1.69
N LEU A 124 -0.57 -32.05 2.18
CA LEU A 124 -0.84 -31.86 3.60
C LEU A 124 -0.77 -33.19 4.39
N GLU A 125 -1.28 -34.26 3.82
CA GLU A 125 -1.17 -35.60 4.41
C GLU A 125 0.29 -36.11 4.48
N ARG A 126 1.12 -35.71 3.53
CA ARG A 126 2.55 -36.05 3.52
C ARG A 126 3.34 -35.27 4.57
N ASP A 127 3.05 -33.96 4.73
CA ASP A 127 3.72 -33.13 5.74
C ASP A 127 3.32 -33.52 7.17
N THR A 128 2.07 -33.93 7.39
CA THR A 128 1.62 -34.45 8.69
C THR A 128 2.18 -35.84 9.01
N ALA A 129 2.64 -36.58 8.02
CA ALA A 129 3.29 -37.87 8.24
C ALA A 129 4.80 -37.79 8.55
N LEU A 130 5.38 -36.55 8.43
CA LEU A 130 6.80 -36.27 8.70
C LEU A 130 7.04 -35.63 10.07
N THR A 131 5.99 -35.36 10.85
CA THR A 131 6.03 -34.83 12.22
C THR A 131 5.69 -35.93 13.22
#